data_c31efc52e5193219629aeda19dbe07d0
#
_entry.id   c31efc52e5193219629aeda19dbe07d0
#
_cell.length_a   1.000
_cell.length_b   1.000
_cell.length_c   1.000
_cell.angle_alpha   90.00
_cell.angle_beta   90.00
_cell.angle_gamma   90.00
#
_symmetry.space_group_name_H-M   'P 1'
#
loop_
_entity.id
_entity.type
_entity.pdbx_description
1 polymer ?
#
loop_
_entity_poly.entity_id
_entity_poly.type
_entity_poly.pdbx_seq_one_letter_code
_entity_poly.pdbx_strand_id
1 'polypeptide(L)'
;MSGAAMAWSVSPRDGGQYWGQRMSLVSSEDIARGLFLQSVLKSIRALGDEALEKRSASACGQARFFDFFNYPIRLHLQMLSVAMPELATRHTDADQALWRMGHCVAMDFLESEAGRTVKVLVRGEPKRLVNNLPLTYRMSMTGERSVRWTGPQCCRFTMRRDFMPPSFHEGMLVAMLERLNASKVKVVGRQTDLLESEYDISWQ
;
A
#
# COMPACT_ATOMS: atom_id res chain seq x y z
N MET A 1 13.03 -29.12 -17.72
CA MET A 1 12.59 -27.98 -18.52
C MET A 1 12.60 -26.77 -17.60
N SER A 2 13.61 -25.94 -17.73
CA SER A 2 13.85 -24.78 -16.87
C SER A 2 12.88 -23.67 -17.29
N GLY A 3 11.87 -23.38 -16.49
CA GLY A 3 11.04 -22.20 -16.63
C GLY A 3 11.87 -20.99 -16.25
N ALA A 4 12.34 -20.25 -17.24
CA ALA A 4 12.95 -18.94 -17.01
C ALA A 4 11.91 -18.07 -16.32
N ALA A 5 12.15 -17.72 -15.05
CA ALA A 5 11.46 -16.65 -14.38
C ALA A 5 11.71 -15.39 -15.24
N MET A 6 10.68 -14.92 -15.95
CA MET A 6 10.71 -13.61 -16.57
C MET A 6 10.96 -12.62 -15.44
N ALA A 7 12.19 -12.10 -15.38
CA ALA A 7 12.53 -11.02 -14.50
C ALA A 7 11.67 -9.82 -14.93
N TRP A 8 10.69 -9.45 -14.13
CA TRP A 8 9.94 -8.21 -14.25
C TRP A 8 10.92 -7.07 -14.02
N SER A 9 11.52 -6.58 -15.09
CA SER A 9 12.73 -5.76 -15.04
C SER A 9 12.48 -4.28 -14.77
N VAL A 10 11.23 -3.88 -14.54
CA VAL A 10 10.91 -2.48 -14.28
C VAL A 10 10.77 -2.26 -12.78
N SER A 11 11.76 -1.61 -12.22
CA SER A 11 11.82 -1.22 -10.80
C SER A 11 11.01 0.06 -10.56
N PRO A 12 10.46 0.29 -9.34
CA PRO A 12 9.98 1.62 -8.94
C PRO A 12 10.97 2.75 -9.17
N ARG A 13 12.27 2.42 -9.29
CA ARG A 13 13.35 3.34 -9.67
C ARG A 13 13.22 3.87 -11.11
N ASP A 14 12.57 3.11 -12.00
CA ASP A 14 12.35 3.49 -13.40
C ASP A 14 11.14 4.41 -13.58
N GLY A 15 10.63 4.96 -12.50
CA GLY A 15 9.67 6.07 -12.41
C GLY A 15 8.48 5.96 -13.37
N GLY A 16 8.53 6.69 -14.48
CA GLY A 16 7.40 6.81 -15.41
C GLY A 16 7.01 5.50 -16.09
N GLN A 17 7.97 4.62 -16.42
CA GLN A 17 7.69 3.33 -17.07
C GLN A 17 6.98 2.38 -16.10
N TYR A 18 7.42 2.32 -14.86
CA TYR A 18 6.80 1.49 -13.82
C TYR A 18 5.31 1.83 -13.61
N TRP A 19 5.01 3.10 -13.41
CA TRP A 19 3.64 3.56 -13.20
C TRP A 19 2.80 3.45 -14.47
N GLY A 20 3.41 3.71 -15.65
CA GLY A 20 2.76 3.58 -16.95
C GLY A 20 2.27 2.17 -17.23
N GLN A 21 3.10 1.15 -16.98
CA GLN A 21 2.70 -0.25 -17.13
C GLN A 21 1.52 -0.62 -16.23
N ARG A 22 1.54 -0.21 -14.96
CA ARG A 22 0.43 -0.48 -14.03
C ARG A 22 -0.84 0.26 -14.46
N MET A 23 -0.73 1.50 -14.90
CA MET A 23 -1.87 2.28 -15.40
C MET A 23 -2.52 1.67 -16.64
N SER A 24 -1.76 0.99 -17.51
CA SER A 24 -2.31 0.33 -18.70
C SER A 24 -3.17 -0.89 -18.39
N LEU A 25 -3.03 -1.47 -17.18
CA LEU A 25 -3.80 -2.63 -16.72
C LEU A 25 -5.06 -2.26 -15.92
N VAL A 26 -5.24 -0.96 -15.63
CA VAL A 26 -6.41 -0.50 -14.86
C VAL A 26 -7.68 -0.61 -15.70
N SER A 27 -8.67 -1.29 -15.15
CA SER A 27 -10.04 -1.35 -15.66
C SER A 27 -10.99 -0.42 -14.90
N SER A 28 -12.23 -0.30 -15.36
CA SER A 28 -13.28 0.47 -14.66
C SER A 28 -13.67 -0.11 -13.30
N GLU A 29 -13.38 -1.39 -13.06
CA GLU A 29 -13.68 -2.08 -11.81
C GLU A 29 -12.63 -1.87 -10.72
N ASP A 30 -11.46 -1.34 -11.10
CA ASP A 30 -10.37 -1.09 -10.16
C ASP A 30 -10.58 0.23 -9.45
N ILE A 31 -11.07 0.14 -8.23
CA ILE A 31 -11.41 1.28 -7.39
C ILE A 31 -10.64 1.29 -6.09
N ALA A 32 -10.47 2.49 -5.55
CA ALA A 32 -9.99 2.74 -4.19
C ALA A 32 -10.95 3.70 -3.47
N ARG A 33 -11.05 3.57 -2.15
CA ARG A 33 -11.81 4.50 -1.31
C ARG A 33 -11.11 5.85 -1.20
N GLY A 34 -11.90 6.92 -1.15
CA GLY A 34 -11.37 8.28 -1.01
C GLY A 34 -10.53 8.47 0.24
N LEU A 35 -10.87 7.82 1.35
CA LEU A 35 -10.06 7.80 2.57
C LEU A 35 -8.61 7.39 2.27
N PHE A 36 -8.41 6.31 1.50
CA PHE A 36 -7.09 5.83 1.12
C PHE A 36 -6.33 6.86 0.25
N LEU A 37 -7.01 7.45 -0.75
CA LEU A 37 -6.42 8.46 -1.63
C LEU A 37 -6.04 9.73 -0.86
N GLN A 38 -6.85 10.15 0.12
CA GLN A 38 -6.50 11.26 1.01
C GLN A 38 -5.27 10.96 1.87
N SER A 39 -5.21 9.74 2.44
CA SER A 39 -4.06 9.34 3.25
C SER A 39 -2.76 9.33 2.43
N VAL A 40 -2.84 8.95 1.15
CA VAL A 40 -1.70 9.05 0.22
C VAL A 40 -1.29 10.51 0.00
N LEU A 41 -2.23 11.43 -0.26
CA LEU A 41 -1.91 12.85 -0.41
C LEU A 41 -1.27 13.44 0.85
N LYS A 42 -1.82 13.13 2.03
CA LYS A 42 -1.23 13.54 3.31
C LYS A 42 0.19 13.00 3.48
N SER A 43 0.43 11.75 3.10
CA SER A 43 1.77 11.15 3.17
C SER A 43 2.75 11.80 2.18
N ILE A 44 2.30 12.16 0.98
CA ILE A 44 3.09 12.93 0.01
C ILE A 44 3.49 14.28 0.60
N ARG A 45 2.57 14.99 1.27
CA ARG A 45 2.86 16.24 1.95
C ARG A 45 3.87 16.07 3.09
N ALA A 46 3.68 15.03 3.91
CA ALA A 46 4.53 14.77 5.08
C ALA A 46 5.96 14.35 4.73
N LEU A 47 6.14 13.57 3.65
CA LEU A 47 7.44 13.07 3.18
C LEU A 47 8.12 14.02 2.20
N GLY A 48 7.34 14.84 1.52
CA GLY A 48 7.77 15.88 0.59
C GLY A 48 7.47 17.27 1.15
N ASP A 49 6.51 17.93 0.54
CA ASP A 49 6.01 19.24 0.94
C ASP A 49 4.61 19.52 0.35
N GLU A 50 4.05 20.68 0.71
CA GLU A 50 2.74 21.11 0.22
C GLU A 50 2.71 21.35 -1.31
N ALA A 51 3.83 21.77 -1.89
CA ALA A 51 3.90 21.99 -3.33
C ALA A 51 3.83 20.68 -4.10
N LEU A 52 4.51 19.63 -3.61
CA LEU A 52 4.45 18.28 -4.18
C LEU A 52 3.04 17.67 -4.03
N GLU A 53 2.40 17.81 -2.86
CA GLU A 53 1.00 17.42 -2.66
C GLU A 53 0.08 18.06 -3.69
N LYS A 54 0.16 19.40 -3.86
CA LYS A 54 -0.68 20.13 -4.82
C LYS A 54 -0.44 19.67 -6.27
N ARG A 55 0.81 19.46 -6.68
CA ARG A 55 1.12 18.91 -8.02
C ARG A 55 0.52 17.52 -8.22
N SER A 56 0.64 16.66 -7.22
CA SER A 56 0.10 15.30 -7.25
C SER A 56 -1.43 15.27 -7.30
N ALA A 57 -2.09 16.14 -6.53
CA ALA A 57 -3.55 16.30 -6.57
C ALA A 57 -4.02 16.85 -7.94
N SER A 58 -3.32 17.83 -8.50
CA SER A 58 -3.64 18.40 -9.80
C SER A 58 -3.52 17.36 -10.93
N ALA A 59 -2.57 16.45 -10.85
CA ALA A 59 -2.35 15.41 -11.86
C ALA A 59 -3.55 14.44 -12.02
N CYS A 60 -4.37 14.28 -10.99
CA CYS A 60 -5.59 13.48 -11.06
C CYS A 60 -6.87 14.29 -11.25
N GLY A 61 -6.76 15.62 -11.45
CA GLY A 61 -7.92 16.49 -11.68
C GLY A 61 -8.89 16.59 -10.50
N GLN A 62 -8.45 16.18 -9.30
CA GLN A 62 -9.28 16.15 -8.09
C GLN A 62 -8.62 17.00 -7.00
N ALA A 63 -9.34 17.99 -6.49
CA ALA A 63 -8.88 18.82 -5.37
C ALA A 63 -9.14 18.16 -4.01
N ARG A 64 -10.12 17.25 -3.94
CA ARG A 64 -10.54 16.62 -2.69
C ARG A 64 -11.16 15.24 -2.97
N PHE A 65 -10.87 14.28 -2.10
CA PHE A 65 -11.51 12.97 -2.06
C PHE A 65 -12.44 12.90 -0.85
N PHE A 66 -13.58 12.21 -1.00
CA PHE A 66 -14.52 11.96 0.10
C PHE A 66 -14.33 10.52 0.59
N ASP A 67 -14.20 10.32 1.89
CA ASP A 67 -13.77 9.07 2.53
C ASP A 67 -14.48 7.81 2.02
N PHE A 68 -15.80 7.87 1.92
CA PHE A 68 -16.62 6.70 1.59
C PHE A 68 -16.93 6.55 0.10
N PHE A 69 -16.47 7.49 -0.75
CA PHE A 69 -16.68 7.40 -2.19
C PHE A 69 -15.62 6.50 -2.83
N ASN A 70 -16.04 5.83 -3.90
CA ASN A 70 -15.14 5.05 -4.75
C ASN A 70 -14.57 5.92 -5.85
N TYR A 71 -13.27 5.77 -6.09
CA TYR A 71 -12.55 6.46 -7.15
C TYR A 71 -11.75 5.44 -7.97
N PRO A 72 -11.55 5.66 -9.28
CA PRO A 72 -10.67 4.81 -10.07
C PRO A 72 -9.26 4.75 -9.47
N ILE A 73 -8.69 3.55 -9.35
CA ILE A 73 -7.32 3.36 -8.83
C ILE A 73 -6.28 4.10 -9.69
N ARG A 74 -6.61 4.39 -10.94
CA ARG A 74 -5.79 5.23 -11.83
C ARG A 74 -5.39 6.56 -11.21
N LEU A 75 -6.29 7.21 -10.45
CA LEU A 75 -5.99 8.49 -9.77
C LEU A 75 -4.85 8.34 -8.76
N HIS A 76 -4.83 7.22 -8.04
CA HIS A 76 -3.73 6.90 -7.13
C HIS A 76 -2.40 6.76 -7.88
N LEU A 77 -2.38 6.00 -8.97
CA LEU A 77 -1.18 5.81 -9.78
C LEU A 77 -0.68 7.12 -10.41
N GLN A 78 -1.61 8.01 -10.82
CA GLN A 78 -1.27 9.35 -11.31
C GLN A 78 -0.61 10.21 -10.22
N MET A 79 -1.14 10.21 -8.99
CA MET A 79 -0.50 10.92 -7.87
C MET A 79 0.93 10.42 -7.64
N LEU A 80 1.12 9.10 -7.63
CA LEU A 80 2.42 8.48 -7.39
C LEU A 80 3.40 8.73 -8.53
N SER A 81 2.95 8.72 -9.78
CA SER A 81 3.83 9.01 -10.93
C SER A 81 4.43 10.41 -10.87
N VAL A 82 3.73 11.37 -10.24
CA VAL A 82 4.22 12.73 -10.01
C VAL A 82 5.09 12.82 -8.76
N ALA A 83 4.68 12.16 -7.67
CA ALA A 83 5.35 12.30 -6.38
C ALA A 83 6.65 11.49 -6.29
N MET A 84 6.68 10.27 -6.82
CA MET A 84 7.76 9.32 -6.57
C MET A 84 9.14 9.74 -7.09
N PRO A 85 9.30 10.40 -8.25
CA PRO A 85 10.62 10.87 -8.69
C PRO A 85 11.29 11.81 -7.66
N GLU A 86 10.52 12.71 -7.06
CA GLU A 86 11.03 13.63 -6.05
C GLU A 86 11.21 12.94 -4.68
N LEU A 87 10.26 12.12 -4.25
CA LEU A 87 10.37 11.40 -2.99
C LEU A 87 11.53 10.40 -2.99
N ALA A 88 11.81 9.74 -4.10
CA ALA A 88 12.96 8.84 -4.21
C ALA A 88 14.30 9.56 -4.04
N THR A 89 14.41 10.83 -4.43
CA THR A 89 15.62 11.63 -4.22
C THR A 89 15.74 12.18 -2.79
N ARG A 90 14.62 12.44 -2.13
CA ARG A 90 14.59 12.92 -0.73
C ARG A 90 14.82 11.80 0.29
N HIS A 91 14.54 10.57 -0.10
CA HIS A 91 14.74 9.37 0.71
C HIS A 91 15.74 8.47 -0.03
N THR A 92 16.45 7.60 0.63
CA THR A 92 17.56 6.80 0.08
C THR A 92 17.29 6.26 -1.33
N ASP A 93 16.07 5.80 -1.59
CA ASP A 93 15.58 5.34 -2.89
C ASP A 93 14.04 5.27 -2.93
N ALA A 94 13.50 4.81 -4.07
CA ALA A 94 12.06 4.68 -4.27
C ALA A 94 11.40 3.66 -3.33
N ASP A 95 12.08 2.56 -3.01
CA ASP A 95 11.54 1.53 -2.12
C ASP A 95 11.41 2.05 -0.70
N GLN A 96 12.42 2.80 -0.21
CA GLN A 96 12.34 3.43 1.11
C GLN A 96 11.27 4.52 1.16
N ALA A 97 11.13 5.33 0.11
CA ALA A 97 10.07 6.34 0.03
C ALA A 97 8.68 5.69 0.07
N LEU A 98 8.47 4.61 -0.68
CA LEU A 98 7.23 3.83 -0.69
C LEU A 98 6.96 3.17 0.66
N TRP A 99 7.98 2.59 1.29
CA TRP A 99 7.85 2.01 2.62
C TRP A 99 7.37 3.05 3.65
N ARG A 100 8.02 4.22 3.67
CA ARG A 100 7.62 5.34 4.56
C ARG A 100 6.22 5.83 4.25
N MET A 101 5.86 5.93 2.97
CA MET A 101 4.51 6.31 2.55
C MET A 101 3.47 5.30 3.05
N GLY A 102 3.71 4.01 2.86
CA GLY A 102 2.84 2.94 3.37
C GLY A 102 2.66 3.02 4.89
N HIS A 103 3.74 3.25 5.61
CA HIS A 103 3.70 3.44 7.06
C HIS A 103 2.81 4.65 7.45
N CYS A 104 3.00 5.80 6.82
CA CYS A 104 2.18 6.99 7.07
C CYS A 104 0.71 6.76 6.75
N VAL A 105 0.40 6.10 5.62
CA VAL A 105 -0.97 5.76 5.22
C VAL A 105 -1.65 4.85 6.25
N ALA A 106 -0.93 3.85 6.76
CA ALA A 106 -1.46 2.97 7.81
C ALA A 106 -1.74 3.73 9.10
N MET A 107 -0.85 4.64 9.51
CA MET A 107 -1.05 5.47 10.71
C MET A 107 -2.26 6.39 10.56
N ASP A 108 -2.42 7.07 9.42
CA ASP A 108 -3.58 7.93 9.13
C ASP A 108 -4.88 7.10 9.10
N PHE A 109 -4.87 5.92 8.47
CA PHE A 109 -6.00 4.99 8.49
C PHE A 109 -6.41 4.60 9.91
N LEU A 110 -5.45 4.22 10.76
CA LEU A 110 -5.73 3.80 12.13
C LEU A 110 -6.32 4.93 13.00
N GLU A 111 -6.08 6.19 12.67
CA GLU A 111 -6.69 7.34 13.33
C GLU A 111 -8.10 7.70 12.78
N SER A 112 -8.48 7.15 11.61
CA SER A 112 -9.79 7.35 11.00
C SER A 112 -10.90 6.60 11.75
N GLU A 113 -12.17 6.92 11.47
CA GLU A 113 -13.31 6.19 12.02
C GLU A 113 -13.31 4.70 11.64
N ALA A 114 -12.96 4.40 10.38
CA ALA A 114 -12.81 3.03 9.92
C ALA A 114 -11.70 2.29 10.68
N GLY A 115 -10.56 2.94 10.88
CA GLY A 115 -9.44 2.39 11.66
C GLY A 115 -9.78 2.17 13.13
N ARG A 116 -10.53 3.09 13.76
CA ARG A 116 -11.04 2.90 15.13
C ARG A 116 -11.94 1.66 15.22
N THR A 117 -12.81 1.44 14.23
CA THR A 117 -13.63 0.23 14.16
C THR A 117 -12.78 -1.03 14.07
N VAL A 118 -11.75 -1.03 13.22
CA VAL A 118 -10.79 -2.15 13.11
C VAL A 118 -10.09 -2.39 14.45
N LYS A 119 -9.61 -1.35 15.15
CA LYS A 119 -8.97 -1.47 16.48
C LYS A 119 -9.88 -2.19 17.49
N VAL A 120 -11.18 -1.84 17.51
CA VAL A 120 -12.17 -2.50 18.38
C VAL A 120 -12.34 -3.97 18.02
N LEU A 121 -12.43 -4.30 16.73
CA LEU A 121 -12.61 -5.67 16.25
C LEU A 121 -11.40 -6.56 16.58
N VAL A 122 -10.19 -6.03 16.44
CA VAL A 122 -8.95 -6.80 16.68
C VAL A 122 -8.58 -6.90 18.16
N ARG A 123 -9.16 -6.07 19.02
CA ARG A 123 -8.96 -6.08 20.49
C ARG A 123 -7.48 -6.07 20.93
N GLY A 124 -6.64 -5.37 20.18
CA GLY A 124 -5.20 -5.30 20.46
C GLY A 124 -4.40 -6.58 20.13
N GLU A 125 -5.01 -7.55 19.45
CA GLU A 125 -4.36 -8.83 19.14
C GLU A 125 -3.83 -8.84 17.70
N PRO A 126 -2.48 -8.92 17.48
CA PRO A 126 -1.89 -8.98 16.14
C PRO A 126 -2.46 -10.09 15.27
N LYS A 127 -2.71 -11.27 15.84
CA LYS A 127 -3.29 -12.41 15.11
C LYS A 127 -4.69 -12.11 14.56
N ARG A 128 -5.51 -11.37 15.31
CA ARG A 128 -6.83 -10.94 14.85
C ARG A 128 -6.72 -9.90 13.74
N LEU A 129 -5.77 -8.98 13.83
CA LEU A 129 -5.51 -8.04 12.73
C LEU A 129 -5.18 -8.82 11.45
N VAL A 130 -4.22 -9.74 11.52
CA VAL A 130 -3.79 -10.54 10.35
C VAL A 130 -4.96 -11.29 9.74
N ASN A 131 -5.80 -11.95 10.55
CA ASN A 131 -6.99 -12.65 10.05
C ASN A 131 -8.00 -11.71 9.38
N ASN A 132 -8.04 -10.43 9.77
CA ASN A 132 -8.94 -9.43 9.21
C ASN A 132 -8.32 -8.62 8.05
N LEU A 133 -7.04 -8.78 7.73
CA LEU A 133 -6.40 -8.07 6.61
C LEU A 133 -7.18 -8.21 5.30
N PRO A 134 -7.63 -9.42 4.87
CA PRO A 134 -8.38 -9.54 3.63
C PRO A 134 -9.66 -8.69 3.61
N LEU A 135 -10.37 -8.59 4.72
CA LEU A 135 -11.56 -7.75 4.84
C LEU A 135 -11.19 -6.26 4.86
N THR A 136 -10.19 -5.87 5.65
CA THR A 136 -9.74 -4.48 5.76
C THR A 136 -9.30 -3.92 4.40
N TYR A 137 -8.50 -4.68 3.65
CA TYR A 137 -8.08 -4.26 2.32
C TYR A 137 -9.24 -4.18 1.32
N ARG A 138 -10.19 -5.13 1.38
CA ARG A 138 -11.38 -5.10 0.52
C ARG A 138 -12.25 -3.85 0.77
N MET A 139 -12.24 -3.34 1.98
CA MET A 139 -12.93 -2.08 2.31
C MET A 139 -12.22 -0.84 1.74
N SER A 140 -10.94 -0.95 1.38
CA SER A 140 -10.11 0.17 0.92
C SER A 140 -9.90 0.18 -0.59
N MET A 141 -9.75 -0.99 -1.22
CA MET A 141 -9.50 -1.12 -2.67
C MET A 141 -9.88 -2.50 -3.21
N THR A 142 -10.06 -2.58 -4.52
CA THR A 142 -10.28 -3.85 -5.22
C THR A 142 -9.05 -4.76 -5.19
N GLY A 143 -9.27 -6.03 -5.49
CA GLY A 143 -8.25 -7.09 -5.55
C GLY A 143 -8.52 -8.21 -4.53
N GLU A 144 -7.84 -9.33 -4.71
CA GLU A 144 -7.96 -10.52 -3.86
C GLU A 144 -6.84 -10.56 -2.82
N ARG A 145 -7.19 -10.91 -1.59
CA ARG A 145 -6.25 -11.04 -0.47
C ARG A 145 -6.52 -12.32 0.29
N SER A 146 -5.45 -13.00 0.65
CA SER A 146 -5.56 -14.22 1.47
C SER A 146 -4.42 -14.31 2.47
N VAL A 147 -4.69 -14.98 3.60
CA VAL A 147 -3.70 -15.25 4.65
C VAL A 147 -3.58 -16.75 4.81
N ARG A 148 -2.35 -17.24 4.84
CA ARG A 148 -2.01 -18.62 5.19
C ARG A 148 -1.04 -18.63 6.37
N TRP A 149 -1.46 -19.20 7.48
CA TRP A 149 -0.62 -19.36 8.66
C TRP A 149 0.49 -20.39 8.40
N THR A 150 1.71 -20.03 8.78
CA THR A 150 2.90 -20.89 8.70
C THR A 150 3.46 -21.21 10.08
N GLY A 151 2.94 -20.58 11.13
CA GLY A 151 3.26 -20.81 12.52
C GLY A 151 2.39 -19.96 13.45
N PRO A 152 2.56 -20.03 14.78
CA PRO A 152 1.71 -19.32 15.76
C PRO A 152 1.72 -17.79 15.59
N GLN A 153 2.86 -17.21 15.18
CA GLN A 153 3.09 -15.78 14.98
C GLN A 153 3.74 -15.52 13.62
N CYS A 154 3.52 -16.41 12.66
CA CYS A 154 4.05 -16.32 11.31
C CYS A 154 2.97 -16.65 10.30
N CYS A 155 2.87 -15.86 9.24
CA CYS A 155 1.94 -16.12 8.16
C CYS A 155 2.49 -15.63 6.81
N ARG A 156 1.90 -16.13 5.73
CA ARG A 156 2.03 -15.59 4.39
C ARG A 156 0.74 -14.87 4.02
N PHE A 157 0.88 -13.60 3.64
CA PHE A 157 -0.19 -12.78 3.10
C PHE A 157 0.03 -12.63 1.59
N THR A 158 -0.98 -12.97 0.79
CA THR A 158 -0.91 -12.92 -0.68
C THR A 158 -1.90 -11.89 -1.19
N MET A 159 -1.46 -11.08 -2.13
CA MET A 159 -2.26 -10.08 -2.82
C MET A 159 -2.27 -10.34 -4.32
N ARG A 160 -3.45 -10.30 -4.94
CA ARG A 160 -3.65 -10.36 -6.38
C ARG A 160 -4.42 -9.14 -6.85
N ARG A 161 -4.13 -8.70 -8.07
CA ARG A 161 -4.65 -7.46 -8.65
C ARG A 161 -4.37 -6.28 -7.73
N ASP A 162 -3.12 -6.17 -7.30
CA ASP A 162 -2.61 -5.11 -6.46
C ASP A 162 -1.70 -4.19 -7.25
N PHE A 163 -2.04 -2.91 -7.26
CA PHE A 163 -1.33 -1.90 -8.06
C PHE A 163 -0.17 -1.25 -7.31
N MET A 164 0.01 -1.58 -6.03
CA MET A 164 1.09 -1.01 -5.23
C MET A 164 2.32 -1.93 -5.19
N PRO A 165 3.52 -1.35 -5.13
CA PRO A 165 4.75 -2.14 -4.96
C PRO A 165 4.82 -2.77 -3.57
N PRO A 166 5.57 -3.90 -3.42
CA PRO A 166 5.70 -4.59 -2.14
C PRO A 166 6.18 -3.71 -0.99
N SER A 167 7.16 -2.84 -1.22
CA SER A 167 7.70 -1.93 -0.21
C SER A 167 6.64 -1.05 0.45
N PHE A 168 5.62 -0.60 -0.30
CA PHE A 168 4.51 0.16 0.27
C PHE A 168 3.71 -0.65 1.30
N HIS A 169 3.35 -1.88 0.97
CA HIS A 169 2.61 -2.74 1.89
C HIS A 169 3.46 -3.23 3.07
N GLU A 170 4.76 -3.42 2.88
CA GLU A 170 5.66 -3.71 4.00
C GLU A 170 5.56 -2.62 5.07
N GLY A 171 5.65 -1.35 4.66
CA GLY A 171 5.50 -0.22 5.57
C GLY A 171 4.13 -0.19 6.27
N MET A 172 3.05 -0.43 5.52
CA MET A 172 1.70 -0.51 6.08
C MET A 172 1.56 -1.62 7.12
N LEU A 173 1.99 -2.82 6.78
CA LEU A 173 1.85 -4.01 7.64
C LEU A 173 2.67 -3.88 8.92
N VAL A 174 3.90 -3.35 8.82
CA VAL A 174 4.73 -3.06 9.99
C VAL A 174 4.03 -2.07 10.91
N ALA A 175 3.57 -0.91 10.40
CA ALA A 175 2.90 0.10 11.21
C ALA A 175 1.65 -0.43 11.91
N MET A 176 0.84 -1.23 11.20
CA MET A 176 -0.39 -1.81 11.75
C MET A 176 -0.10 -2.80 12.89
N LEU A 177 0.92 -3.63 12.77
CA LEU A 177 1.30 -4.62 13.78
C LEU A 177 1.95 -3.96 15.00
N GLU A 178 2.88 -3.03 14.79
CA GLU A 178 3.54 -2.29 15.88
C GLU A 178 2.53 -1.48 16.70
N ARG A 179 1.49 -0.94 16.06
CA ARG A 179 0.41 -0.20 16.76
C ARG A 179 -0.42 -1.09 17.68
N LEU A 180 -0.37 -2.40 17.53
CA LEU A 180 -0.98 -3.41 18.39
C LEU A 180 0.02 -4.01 19.41
N ASN A 181 1.14 -3.32 19.64
CA ASN A 181 2.21 -3.74 20.54
C ASN A 181 2.88 -5.08 20.16
N ALA A 182 2.80 -5.50 18.89
CA ALA A 182 3.62 -6.59 18.41
C ALA A 182 5.09 -6.14 18.42
N SER A 183 5.97 -6.98 18.98
CA SER A 183 7.41 -6.70 19.01
C SER A 183 8.14 -7.47 17.93
N LYS A 184 9.33 -7.00 17.56
CA LYS A 184 10.19 -7.61 16.55
C LYS A 184 9.44 -7.94 15.25
N VAL A 185 8.58 -7.04 14.82
CA VAL A 185 7.80 -7.18 13.59
C VAL A 185 8.75 -7.26 12.40
N LYS A 186 8.58 -8.29 11.59
CA LYS A 186 9.29 -8.45 10.33
C LYS A 186 8.28 -8.74 9.22
N VAL A 187 8.34 -7.93 8.17
CA VAL A 187 7.56 -8.12 6.95
C VAL A 187 8.52 -8.12 5.78
N VAL A 188 8.48 -9.16 4.96
CA VAL A 188 9.30 -9.27 3.75
C VAL A 188 8.37 -9.53 2.58
N GLY A 189 8.23 -8.54 1.73
CA GLY A 189 7.43 -8.58 0.51
C GLY A 189 8.27 -9.05 -0.68
N ARG A 190 7.62 -9.73 -1.60
CA ARG A 190 8.18 -10.03 -2.92
C ARG A 190 7.09 -9.93 -3.96
N GLN A 191 7.43 -9.35 -5.09
CA GLN A 191 6.56 -9.33 -6.25
C GLN A 191 6.65 -10.69 -6.95
N THR A 192 5.50 -11.33 -7.19
CA THR A 192 5.39 -12.64 -7.85
C THR A 192 4.92 -12.50 -9.29
N ASP A 193 4.18 -11.42 -9.60
CA ASP A 193 3.78 -10.99 -10.92
C ASP A 193 3.56 -9.46 -10.91
N LEU A 194 3.28 -8.83 -12.06
CA LEU A 194 3.14 -7.38 -12.19
C LEU A 194 2.11 -6.78 -11.22
N LEU A 195 1.01 -7.50 -10.98
CA LEU A 195 -0.04 -7.12 -10.02
C LEU A 195 -0.23 -8.17 -8.92
N GLU A 196 0.78 -9.00 -8.65
CA GLU A 196 0.72 -9.99 -7.58
C GLU A 196 1.94 -9.87 -6.66
N SER A 197 1.70 -10.03 -5.37
CA SER A 197 2.74 -9.98 -4.35
C SER A 197 2.44 -10.92 -3.19
N GLU A 198 3.49 -11.35 -2.50
CA GLU A 198 3.44 -12.15 -1.27
C GLU A 198 4.28 -11.50 -0.18
N TYR A 199 3.82 -11.63 1.05
CA TYR A 199 4.46 -11.07 2.24
C TYR A 199 4.62 -12.16 3.28
N ASP A 200 5.86 -12.45 3.68
CA ASP A 200 6.14 -13.26 4.85
C ASP A 200 6.15 -12.34 6.08
N ILE A 201 5.19 -12.53 6.97
CA ILE A 201 4.96 -11.70 8.16
C ILE A 201 5.27 -12.52 9.40
N SER A 202 6.03 -11.94 10.33
CA SER A 202 6.30 -12.53 11.66
C SER A 202 6.45 -11.46 12.72
N TRP A 203 6.18 -11.82 13.99
CA TRP A 203 6.35 -10.94 15.15
C TRP A 203 6.59 -11.78 16.43
N GLN A 204 6.85 -11.11 17.55
CA GLN A 204 6.98 -11.70 18.89
C GLN A 204 6.03 -11.02 19.86
#